data_f232b1bc0f0335b6d4832d56e38077ef
#
_entry.id   f232b1bc0f0335b6d4832d56e38077ef
#
_cell.length_a   1.000
_cell.length_b   1.000
_cell.length_c   1.000
_cell.angle_alpha   90.00
_cell.angle_beta   90.00
_cell.angle_gamma   90.00
#
_symmetry.space_group_name_H-M   'P 1'
#
loop_
_entity.id
_entity.type
_entity.pdbx_description
1 polymer ?
#
loop_
_entity_poly.entity_id
_entity_poly.type
_entity_poly.pdbx_seq_one_letter_code
_entity_poly.pdbx_strand_id
1 'polypeptide(L)' 'RIRELTLEVRDGNDAAASLYAGHGFVAVARRRGYYGPGIDGVLMRAPVRRASRPQWEPSRDP' A
#
# COMPACT_ATOMS: atom_id res chain seq x y z
N ARG A 1 -4.66 -17.17 9.76
CA ARG A 1 -3.56 -16.81 9.09
C ARG A 1 -3.53 -15.39 8.68
N ILE A 2 -2.52 -14.70 8.94
CA ILE A 2 -2.36 -13.37 8.60
C ILE A 2 -1.84 -13.17 7.28
N ARG A 3 -2.37 -12.22 6.58
CA ARG A 3 -1.87 -11.91 5.34
C ARG A 3 -1.56 -10.48 5.31
N GLU A 4 -0.61 -10.12 4.57
CA GLU A 4 -0.24 -8.75 4.42
C GLU A 4 -0.13 -8.43 2.98
N LEU A 5 -0.48 -7.24 2.61
CA LEU A 5 -0.26 -6.75 1.27
C LEU A 5 0.88 -5.78 1.37
N THR A 6 1.83 -5.88 0.45
CA THR A 6 2.93 -4.93 0.43
C THR A 6 3.03 -4.36 -0.97
N LEU A 7 3.47 -3.13 -1.05
CA LEU A 7 3.70 -2.50 -2.33
C LEU A 7 4.80 -1.49 -2.16
N GLU A 8 5.32 -0.99 -3.27
CA GLU A 8 6.35 0.01 -3.22
C GLU A 8 5.94 1.18 -4.06
N VAL A 9 6.19 2.38 -3.58
CA VAL A 9 5.90 3.58 -4.34
C VAL A 9 7.16 4.37 -4.42
N ARG A 10 7.30 5.14 -5.48
CA ARG A 10 8.48 5.96 -5.63
C ARG A 10 8.42 7.09 -4.64
N ASP A 11 9.54 7.36 -4.02
CA ASP A 11 9.62 8.43 -3.04
C ASP A 11 9.32 9.73 -3.77
N GLY A 12 8.47 10.52 -3.23
CA GLY A 12 8.07 11.75 -3.87
C GLY A 12 6.75 11.64 -4.61
N ASN A 13 6.26 10.42 -4.79
CA ASN A 13 4.98 10.27 -5.44
C ASN A 13 3.90 10.41 -4.38
N ASP A 14 3.64 11.64 -3.99
CA ASP A 14 2.72 11.90 -2.89
C ASP A 14 1.31 11.47 -3.16
N ALA A 15 0.89 11.55 -4.40
CA ALA A 15 -0.46 11.16 -4.74
C ALA A 15 -0.65 9.67 -4.47
N ALA A 16 0.31 8.85 -4.88
CA ALA A 16 0.19 7.44 -4.66
C ALA A 16 0.28 7.11 -3.18
N ALA A 17 1.20 7.76 -2.48
CA ALA A 17 1.35 7.49 -1.07
C ALA A 17 0.08 7.85 -0.31
N SER A 18 -0.54 8.95 -0.66
CA SER A 18 -1.77 9.35 -0.01
C SER A 18 -2.89 8.39 -0.30
N LEU A 19 -2.95 7.93 -1.52
CA LEU A 19 -3.98 7.00 -1.91
C LEU A 19 -3.87 5.73 -1.09
N TYR A 20 -2.66 5.19 -0.98
CA TYR A 20 -2.50 3.94 -0.26
C TYR A 20 -2.65 4.13 1.24
N ALA A 21 -2.22 5.28 1.75
CA ALA A 21 -2.43 5.55 3.16
C ALA A 21 -3.91 5.57 3.48
N GLY A 22 -4.71 6.10 2.57
CA GLY A 22 -6.14 6.12 2.77
C GLY A 22 -6.75 4.74 2.77
N HIS A 23 -6.04 3.75 2.24
CA HIS A 23 -6.51 2.40 2.24
C HIS A 23 -5.87 1.56 3.34
N GLY A 24 -5.21 2.19 4.26
CA GLY A 24 -4.69 1.46 5.40
C GLY A 24 -3.24 1.03 5.29
N PHE A 25 -2.56 1.45 4.24
CA PHE A 25 -1.16 1.11 4.10
C PHE A 25 -0.30 2.06 4.91
N VAL A 26 0.75 1.55 5.50
CA VAL A 26 1.68 2.40 6.21
C VAL A 26 3.06 2.17 5.69
N ALA A 27 3.86 3.20 5.67
CA ALA A 27 5.22 3.11 5.20
C ALA A 27 6.05 2.40 6.26
N VAL A 28 6.77 1.38 5.86
CA VAL A 28 7.55 0.61 6.80
C VAL A 28 9.04 0.59 6.47
N ALA A 29 9.42 0.95 5.27
CA ALA A 29 10.84 0.91 4.93
C ALA A 29 11.09 1.77 3.71
N ARG A 30 12.33 2.17 3.54
CA ARG A 30 12.72 2.92 2.38
C ARG A 30 13.85 2.17 1.70
N ARG A 31 13.75 2.01 0.38
CA ARG A 31 14.78 1.36 -0.36
C ARG A 31 15.52 2.36 -1.17
N ARG A 32 16.77 2.60 -0.85
CA ARG A 32 17.56 3.57 -1.53
C ARG A 32 17.84 3.18 -2.93
N GLY A 33 17.60 4.05 -3.86
CA GLY A 33 17.92 3.80 -5.27
C GLY A 33 17.11 2.72 -5.93
N TYR A 34 15.98 2.38 -5.35
CA TYR A 34 15.18 1.29 -5.87
C TYR A 34 14.73 1.54 -7.30
N TYR A 35 14.37 2.77 -7.60
CA TYR A 35 13.91 3.11 -8.94
C TYR A 35 15.02 3.73 -9.78
N GLY A 36 16.22 3.82 -9.25
CA GLY A 36 17.32 4.39 -9.99
C GLY A 36 18.16 5.27 -9.10
N PRO A 37 19.27 5.76 -9.59
CA PRO A 37 20.15 6.59 -8.79
C PRO A 37 19.41 7.79 -8.26
N GLY A 38 19.42 7.95 -6.97
CA GLY A 38 18.77 9.09 -6.36
C GLY A 38 17.26 9.00 -6.28
N ILE A 39 16.68 7.87 -6.70
CA ILE A 39 15.24 7.72 -6.66
C ILE A 39 14.91 6.54 -5.80
N ASP A 40 14.45 6.82 -4.62
CA ASP A 40 14.19 5.78 -3.65
C ASP A 40 12.80 5.23 -3.76
N GLY A 41 12.59 4.08 -3.19
CA GLY A 41 11.26 3.50 -3.08
C GLY A 41 10.84 3.45 -1.64
N VAL A 42 9.56 3.51 -1.41
CA VAL A 42 9.01 3.39 -0.07
C VAL A 42 8.14 2.17 -0.04
N LEU A 43 8.43 1.27 0.87
CA LEU A 43 7.67 0.05 1.01
C LEU A 43 6.52 0.32 1.95
N MET A 44 5.33 -0.01 1.53
CA MET A 44 4.15 0.19 2.33
C MET A 44 3.48 -1.14 2.56
N ARG A 45 2.83 -1.27 3.69
CA ARG A 45 2.25 -2.53 4.06
C ARG A 45 0.90 -2.33 4.73
N ALA A 46 0.00 -3.22 4.51
CA ALA A 46 -1.29 -3.19 5.16
C ALA A 46 -1.72 -4.60 5.49
N PRO A 47 -2.35 -4.80 6.62
CA PRO A 47 -2.83 -6.13 6.95
C PRO A 47 -4.11 -6.42 6.19
N VAL A 48 -4.35 -7.68 5.92
CA VAL A 48 -5.56 -8.07 5.28
C VAL A 48 -6.44 -8.73 6.31
N ARG A 49 -7.63 -8.15 6.52
CA ARG A 49 -8.48 -8.69 7.47
C ARG A 49 -9.44 -9.59 6.81
N ARG A 50 -9.51 -10.82 7.18
CA ARG A 50 -10.35 -11.72 6.58
C ARG A 50 -11.76 -11.37 6.70
N ALA A 51 -12.21 -10.88 7.75
CA ALA A 51 -13.58 -10.58 7.94
C ALA A 51 -14.00 -9.29 7.34
N SER A 52 -13.09 -8.51 6.86
CA SER A 52 -13.44 -7.23 6.34
C SER A 52 -13.82 -7.29 4.91
N ARG A 53 -14.77 -6.51 4.48
CA ARG A 53 -15.09 -6.40 3.14
C ARG A 53 -14.63 -5.10 2.66
N PRO A 54 -14.12 -5.00 1.47
CA PRO A 54 -13.68 -3.72 0.93
C PRO A 54 -14.89 -2.85 0.77
N GLN A 55 -14.72 -1.57 0.99
CA GLN A 55 -15.80 -0.69 0.86
C GLN A 55 -16.26 -0.58 -0.52
N TRP A 56 -15.40 -0.77 -1.48
CA TRP A 56 -15.76 -0.68 -2.85
C TRP A 56 -16.46 -1.93 -3.35
N GLU A 57 -16.55 -2.96 -2.53
CA GLU A 57 -17.09 -4.18 -3.00
C GLU A 57 -18.51 -4.03 -3.41
N PRO A 58 -18.89 -4.42 -4.56
CA PRO A 58 -20.22 -4.26 -5.01
C PRO A 58 -21.14 -5.19 -4.28
N SER A 59 -22.34 -4.86 -4.28
CA SER A 59 -23.28 -5.62 -3.59
C SER A 59 -23.27 -7.01 -4.07
N ARG A 60 -23.21 -7.93 -3.24
CA ARG A 60 -23.14 -9.15 -3.63
C ARG A 60 -24.38 -9.75 -3.58
N ASP A 61 -25.24 -9.13 -3.16
CA ASP A 61 -26.38 -9.67 -3.07
C ASP A 61 -26.90 -9.91 -4.10
N PRO A 62 -27.20 -10.73 -4.15
CA PRO A 62 -27.74 -11.20 -5.25
C PRO A 62 -28.84 -10.65 -5.45
#